data_7b7d29c15dfe96a2c729aa3ef73358b9
#
_entry.id   7b7d29c15dfe96a2c729aa3ef73358b9
#
_cell.length_a   1.000
_cell.length_b   1.000
_cell.length_c   1.000
_cell.angle_alpha   90.00
_cell.angle_beta   90.00
_cell.angle_gamma   90.00
#
_symmetry.space_group_name_H-M   'P 1'
#
loop_
_entity.id
_entity.type
_entity.pdbx_description
1 polymer ?
#
loop_
_entity_poly.entity_id
_entity_poly.type
_entity_poly.pdbx_seq_one_letter_code
_entity_poly.pdbx_strand_id
1 'polypeptide(L)'
;MFSKLSQSSQFWITLALVVAVHLLIIFIALMDYQTMDPASSKENVLEPEVVKSESPCDGKDLTGKNREVVGDRVNLRVGPGTKFEKVTYVNPNDSDQELVARLESGMRVLEQCVSGDWARVMVDRPARYKDSHQGWVAREYLR
;
A
#
# COMPACT_ATOMS: atom_id res chain seq x y z
N MET A 1 -7.39 -1.33 72.96
CA MET A 1 -7.92 -0.04 72.49
C MET A 1 -7.50 0.14 71.04
N PHE A 2 -8.36 -0.26 70.11
CA PHE A 2 -8.10 0.02 68.69
C PHE A 2 -8.83 1.32 68.35
N SER A 3 -8.09 2.36 68.05
CA SER A 3 -8.61 3.66 67.66
C SER A 3 -9.30 3.50 66.28
N LYS A 4 -10.60 3.80 66.20
CA LYS A 4 -11.37 3.95 64.97
C LYS A 4 -10.70 5.04 64.12
N LEU A 5 -9.93 4.65 63.12
CA LEU A 5 -9.56 5.56 62.07
C LEU A 5 -10.83 6.05 61.36
N SER A 6 -10.98 7.37 61.29
CA SER A 6 -12.14 8.01 60.68
C SER A 6 -12.35 7.47 59.26
N GLN A 7 -13.58 7.10 58.93
CA GLN A 7 -13.97 6.54 57.64
C GLN A 7 -13.56 7.40 56.44
N SER A 8 -13.35 8.71 56.66
CA SER A 8 -12.84 9.64 55.65
C SER A 8 -11.36 9.45 55.32
N SER A 9 -10.53 9.07 56.32
CA SER A 9 -9.09 8.87 56.04
C SER A 9 -8.83 7.58 55.25
N GLN A 10 -9.65 6.55 55.41
CA GLN A 10 -9.55 5.32 54.61
C GLN A 10 -9.92 5.56 53.17
N PHE A 11 -10.91 6.38 52.88
CA PHE A 11 -11.30 6.76 51.54
C PHE A 11 -10.19 7.49 50.80
N TRP A 12 -9.52 8.41 51.41
CA TRP A 12 -8.42 9.15 50.79
C TRP A 12 -7.18 8.28 50.53
N ILE A 13 -6.90 7.30 51.40
CA ILE A 13 -5.80 6.36 51.23
C ILE A 13 -6.06 5.43 50.01
N THR A 14 -7.29 4.91 49.87
CA THR A 14 -7.63 4.06 48.77
C THR A 14 -7.65 4.81 47.42
N LEU A 15 -8.12 6.04 47.40
CA LEU A 15 -8.08 6.91 46.23
C LEU A 15 -6.66 7.20 45.78
N ALA A 16 -5.78 7.52 46.72
CA ALA A 16 -4.37 7.77 46.42
C ALA A 16 -3.65 6.55 45.85
N LEU A 17 -3.94 5.35 46.34
CA LEU A 17 -3.38 4.12 45.85
C LEU A 17 -3.85 3.82 44.40
N VAL A 18 -5.13 4.03 44.10
CA VAL A 18 -5.69 3.81 42.76
C VAL A 18 -5.03 4.79 41.78
N VAL A 19 -4.87 6.05 42.13
CA VAL A 19 -4.20 7.05 41.27
C VAL A 19 -2.74 6.67 41.05
N ALA A 20 -2.02 6.26 42.07
CA ALA A 20 -0.60 5.87 41.98
C ALA A 20 -0.42 4.67 41.05
N VAL A 21 -1.31 3.65 41.11
CA VAL A 21 -1.28 2.48 40.21
C VAL A 21 -1.53 2.90 38.75
N HIS A 22 -2.49 3.78 38.50
CA HIS A 22 -2.75 4.25 37.14
C HIS A 22 -1.57 5.04 36.55
N LEU A 23 -0.95 5.88 37.36
CA LEU A 23 0.25 6.62 36.93
C LEU A 23 1.43 5.68 36.61
N LEU A 24 1.58 4.61 37.41
CA LEU A 24 2.62 3.61 37.15
C LEU A 24 2.38 2.86 35.85
N ILE A 25 1.15 2.47 35.54
CA ILE A 25 0.79 1.80 34.28
C ILE A 25 1.07 2.71 33.08
N ILE A 26 0.71 4.00 33.17
CA ILE A 26 0.98 4.98 32.11
C ILE A 26 2.50 5.16 31.93
N PHE A 27 3.26 5.21 33.03
CA PHE A 27 4.71 5.36 32.98
C PHE A 27 5.39 4.16 32.32
N ILE A 28 4.95 2.92 32.61
CA ILE A 28 5.46 1.71 31.98
C ILE A 28 5.13 1.73 30.48
N ALA A 29 3.91 2.09 30.09
CA ALA A 29 3.52 2.19 28.69
C ALA A 29 4.32 3.26 27.91
N LEU A 30 4.72 4.33 28.55
CA LEU A 30 5.57 5.36 27.95
C LEU A 30 7.05 4.94 27.86
N MET A 31 7.52 4.13 28.79
CA MET A 31 8.89 3.59 28.74
C MET A 31 9.06 2.56 27.60
N ASP A 32 8.06 1.70 27.33
CA ASP A 32 8.09 0.75 26.22
C ASP A 32 8.08 1.47 24.85
N TYR A 33 7.57 2.69 24.79
CA TYR A 33 7.53 3.46 23.53
C TYR A 33 8.91 4.04 23.15
N GLN A 34 9.84 4.15 24.10
CA GLN A 34 11.17 4.76 23.87
C GLN A 34 12.27 3.75 23.52
N THR A 35 12.01 2.44 23.53
CA THR A 35 13.02 1.43 23.21
C THR A 35 12.91 0.85 21.80
N MET A 36 12.12 1.46 20.92
CA MET A 36 12.22 1.17 19.48
C MET A 36 13.28 2.06 18.84
N ASP A 37 14.54 1.81 19.15
CA ASP A 37 15.67 2.26 18.35
C ASP A 37 15.67 1.44 17.04
N PRO A 38 15.58 2.08 15.87
CA PRO A 38 15.72 1.39 14.59
C PRO A 38 17.20 1.23 14.24
N ALA A 39 18.00 0.58 15.09
CA ALA A 39 19.38 0.28 14.73
C ALA A 39 19.91 -0.88 15.56
N SER A 40 19.88 -2.03 14.98
CA SER A 40 20.81 -3.16 15.06
C SER A 40 20.08 -4.50 15.13
N SER A 41 19.73 -5.03 13.98
CA SER A 41 19.72 -6.48 13.82
C SER A 41 20.43 -6.78 12.52
N LYS A 42 21.75 -6.98 12.63
CA LYS A 42 22.52 -7.74 11.64
C LYS A 42 22.16 -9.21 11.82
N GLU A 43 21.02 -9.60 11.34
CA GLU A 43 20.74 -10.99 11.08
C GLU A 43 20.77 -11.18 9.56
N ASN A 44 21.64 -12.07 9.14
CA ASN A 44 21.95 -12.41 7.76
C ASN A 44 20.76 -13.17 7.16
N VAL A 45 19.66 -12.45 6.98
CA VAL A 45 18.54 -12.86 6.14
C VAL A 45 18.94 -12.41 4.74
N LEU A 46 19.01 -13.34 3.82
CA LEU A 46 19.03 -13.10 2.38
C LEU A 46 18.02 -11.97 2.10
N GLU A 47 18.57 -10.76 1.98
CA GLU A 47 17.83 -9.57 1.62
C GLU A 47 17.14 -9.89 0.29
N PRO A 48 15.80 -9.94 0.22
CA PRO A 48 15.18 -9.90 -1.07
C PRO A 48 15.65 -8.56 -1.64
N GLU A 49 16.44 -8.67 -2.71
CA GLU A 49 16.92 -7.56 -3.49
C GLU A 49 15.76 -6.56 -3.58
N VAL A 50 15.83 -5.47 -2.80
CA VAL A 50 14.89 -4.37 -2.91
C VAL A 50 15.11 -3.87 -4.32
N VAL A 51 14.32 -4.41 -5.25
CA VAL A 51 14.21 -3.90 -6.59
C VAL A 51 13.86 -2.43 -6.35
N LYS A 52 14.89 -1.59 -6.42
CA LYS A 52 14.73 -0.14 -6.47
C LYS A 52 13.62 0.07 -7.47
N SER A 53 12.47 0.53 -6.98
CA SER A 53 11.34 0.87 -7.83
C SER A 53 11.80 2.06 -8.66
N GLU A 54 12.58 1.76 -9.71
CA GLU A 54 12.83 2.71 -10.77
C GLU A 54 11.45 3.13 -11.25
N SER A 55 11.23 4.43 -11.33
CA SER A 55 9.98 4.93 -11.91
C SER A 55 9.74 4.15 -13.20
N PRO A 56 8.57 3.54 -13.38
CA PRO A 56 8.33 2.70 -14.56
C PRO A 56 8.61 3.40 -15.89
N CYS A 57 8.75 4.72 -15.84
CA CYS A 57 9.06 5.58 -16.98
C CYS A 57 10.48 6.14 -16.97
N ASP A 58 11.36 5.75 -16.04
CA ASP A 58 12.74 6.25 -16.00
C ASP A 58 13.48 5.90 -17.30
N GLY A 59 14.09 6.91 -17.91
CA GLY A 59 14.82 6.77 -19.18
C GLY A 59 13.96 6.43 -20.40
N LYS A 60 12.62 6.61 -20.31
CA LYS A 60 11.68 6.34 -21.41
C LYS A 60 11.02 7.62 -21.90
N ASP A 61 10.53 7.58 -23.15
CA ASP A 61 9.86 8.71 -23.76
C ASP A 61 8.52 8.98 -23.07
N LEU A 62 8.40 10.11 -22.38
CA LEU A 62 7.16 10.56 -21.77
C LEU A 62 6.21 11.10 -22.85
N THR A 63 4.97 10.67 -22.83
CA THR A 63 3.97 11.02 -23.85
C THR A 63 2.81 11.84 -23.35
N GLY A 64 2.21 11.48 -22.22
CA GLY A 64 1.06 12.18 -21.65
C GLY A 64 -0.18 12.23 -22.56
N LYS A 65 -0.34 11.24 -23.46
CA LYS A 65 -1.41 11.22 -24.47
C LYS A 65 -2.61 10.40 -24.01
N ASN A 66 -3.80 10.91 -24.31
CA ASN A 66 -5.02 10.12 -24.18
C ASN A 66 -5.13 9.15 -25.37
N ARG A 67 -5.41 7.89 -25.07
CA ARG A 67 -5.58 6.82 -26.04
C ARG A 67 -6.89 6.08 -25.79
N GLU A 68 -7.37 5.41 -26.81
CA GLU A 68 -8.52 4.50 -26.72
C GLU A 68 -8.05 3.06 -26.96
N VAL A 69 -8.56 2.12 -26.17
CA VAL A 69 -8.27 0.69 -26.31
C VAL A 69 -9.11 0.11 -27.44
N VAL A 70 -8.46 -0.59 -28.37
CA VAL A 70 -9.14 -1.23 -29.54
C VAL A 70 -9.21 -2.75 -29.46
N GLY A 71 -8.62 -3.35 -28.43
CA GLY A 71 -8.65 -4.80 -28.19
C GLY A 71 -9.55 -5.17 -27.01
N ASP A 72 -10.10 -6.38 -27.04
CA ASP A 72 -10.87 -6.92 -25.91
C ASP A 72 -10.01 -7.80 -25.02
N ARG A 73 -10.22 -7.68 -23.68
CA ARG A 73 -9.53 -8.48 -22.66
C ARG A 73 -8.01 -8.40 -22.75
N VAL A 74 -7.48 -7.25 -23.11
CA VAL A 74 -6.04 -7.00 -23.23
C VAL A 74 -5.40 -6.97 -21.84
N ASN A 75 -4.41 -7.83 -21.60
CA ASN A 75 -3.77 -7.91 -20.29
C ASN A 75 -2.82 -6.73 -20.08
N LEU A 76 -2.92 -6.09 -18.92
CA LEU A 76 -1.90 -5.20 -18.39
C LEU A 76 -0.77 -6.02 -17.76
N ARG A 77 0.47 -5.55 -17.92
CA ARG A 77 1.67 -6.21 -17.40
C ARG A 77 2.49 -5.27 -16.52
N VAL A 78 3.27 -5.84 -15.63
CA VAL A 78 4.15 -5.07 -14.73
C VAL A 78 5.35 -4.46 -15.44
N GLY A 79 5.70 -4.95 -16.65
CA GLY A 79 6.80 -4.46 -17.47
C GLY A 79 6.52 -4.54 -18.97
N PRO A 80 7.39 -3.89 -19.80
CA PRO A 80 7.23 -3.81 -21.25
C PRO A 80 7.66 -5.11 -21.93
N GLY A 81 6.73 -6.07 -22.07
CA GLY A 81 6.99 -7.32 -22.75
C GLY A 81 6.08 -8.45 -22.29
N THR A 82 5.93 -9.48 -23.12
CA THR A 82 5.08 -10.63 -22.82
C THR A 82 5.61 -11.55 -21.73
N LYS A 83 6.91 -11.47 -21.43
CA LYS A 83 7.58 -12.20 -20.35
C LYS A 83 7.26 -11.68 -18.94
N PHE A 84 6.80 -10.43 -18.83
CA PHE A 84 6.44 -9.86 -17.56
C PHE A 84 5.08 -10.35 -17.09
N GLU A 85 4.91 -10.45 -15.77
CA GLU A 85 3.66 -10.89 -15.15
C GLU A 85 2.51 -9.93 -15.47
N LYS A 86 1.29 -10.46 -15.35
CA LYS A 86 0.07 -9.67 -15.49
C LYS A 86 -0.15 -8.87 -14.21
N VAL A 87 -0.64 -7.66 -14.35
CA VAL A 87 -1.08 -6.85 -13.21
C VAL A 87 -2.32 -7.51 -12.61
N THR A 88 -2.32 -7.68 -11.28
CA THR A 88 -3.47 -8.14 -10.51
C THR A 88 -3.98 -7.04 -9.60
N TYR A 89 -5.22 -7.14 -9.16
CA TYR A 89 -5.84 -6.26 -8.19
C TYR A 89 -6.84 -7.03 -7.33
N VAL A 90 -7.06 -6.55 -6.11
CA VAL A 90 -8.02 -7.16 -5.18
C VAL A 90 -9.44 -6.92 -5.68
N ASN A 91 -10.25 -7.97 -5.70
CA ASN A 91 -11.66 -7.86 -6.06
C ASN A 91 -12.39 -6.96 -5.05
N PRO A 92 -13.03 -5.86 -5.48
CA PRO A 92 -13.72 -4.95 -4.56
C PRO A 92 -14.90 -5.58 -3.82
N ASN A 93 -15.39 -6.74 -4.30
CA ASN A 93 -16.49 -7.47 -3.67
C ASN A 93 -16.02 -8.68 -2.84
N ASP A 94 -14.73 -9.02 -2.91
CA ASP A 94 -14.15 -10.16 -2.21
C ASP A 94 -12.66 -9.90 -2.00
N SER A 95 -12.29 -9.48 -0.79
CA SER A 95 -10.92 -9.08 -0.45
C SER A 95 -9.90 -10.21 -0.52
N ASP A 96 -10.35 -11.46 -0.49
CA ASP A 96 -9.49 -12.63 -0.56
C ASP A 96 -9.24 -13.11 -2.00
N GLN A 97 -9.88 -12.46 -2.98
CA GLN A 97 -9.75 -12.79 -4.38
C GLN A 97 -8.94 -11.75 -5.16
N GLU A 98 -7.88 -12.20 -5.82
CA GLU A 98 -7.15 -11.41 -6.82
C GLU A 98 -7.67 -11.64 -8.23
N LEU A 99 -7.85 -10.55 -8.96
CA LEU A 99 -8.27 -10.54 -10.36
C LEU A 99 -7.17 -9.99 -11.26
N VAL A 100 -7.08 -10.50 -12.49
CA VAL A 100 -6.17 -9.96 -13.50
C VAL A 100 -6.75 -8.68 -14.09
N ALA A 101 -5.97 -7.59 -14.05
CA ALA A 101 -6.33 -6.33 -14.69
C ALA A 101 -6.29 -6.47 -16.22
N ARG A 102 -7.43 -6.18 -16.86
CA ARG A 102 -7.59 -6.25 -18.33
C ARG A 102 -8.22 -4.98 -18.85
N LEU A 103 -7.79 -4.59 -20.03
CA LEU A 103 -8.41 -3.50 -20.76
C LEU A 103 -9.45 -4.06 -21.72
N GLU A 104 -10.57 -3.37 -21.82
CA GLU A 104 -11.66 -3.68 -22.74
C GLU A 104 -11.73 -2.61 -23.83
N SER A 105 -12.24 -2.99 -25.00
CA SER A 105 -12.43 -2.07 -26.12
C SER A 105 -13.27 -0.86 -25.74
N GLY A 106 -12.84 0.33 -26.18
CA GLY A 106 -13.48 1.59 -25.85
C GLY A 106 -13.08 2.20 -24.51
N MET A 107 -12.27 1.51 -23.69
CA MET A 107 -11.69 2.14 -22.51
C MET A 107 -10.73 3.26 -22.92
N ARG A 108 -10.74 4.35 -22.14
CA ARG A 108 -9.81 5.47 -22.32
C ARG A 108 -8.68 5.37 -21.31
N VAL A 109 -7.47 5.49 -21.81
CA VAL A 109 -6.25 5.40 -21.02
C VAL A 109 -5.38 6.62 -21.23
N LEU A 110 -4.64 7.01 -20.20
CA LEU A 110 -3.55 7.97 -20.29
C LEU A 110 -2.26 7.19 -20.55
N GLU A 111 -1.66 7.37 -21.72
CA GLU A 111 -0.32 6.87 -22.06
C GLU A 111 0.71 7.73 -21.34
N GLN A 112 1.43 7.15 -20.40
CA GLN A 112 2.42 7.86 -19.58
C GLN A 112 3.79 7.91 -20.26
N CYS A 113 4.25 6.77 -20.76
CA CYS A 113 5.52 6.64 -21.47
C CYS A 113 5.51 5.44 -22.40
N VAL A 114 6.50 5.36 -23.29
CA VAL A 114 6.67 4.24 -24.23
C VAL A 114 8.04 3.58 -24.07
N SER A 115 8.10 2.30 -24.40
CA SER A 115 9.34 1.50 -24.46
C SER A 115 9.20 0.50 -25.59
N GLY A 116 9.79 0.82 -26.75
CA GLY A 116 9.60 0.05 -27.97
C GLY A 116 8.12 -0.04 -28.37
N ASP A 117 7.64 -1.27 -28.54
CA ASP A 117 6.24 -1.56 -28.92
C ASP A 117 5.28 -1.57 -27.72
N TRP A 118 5.72 -1.15 -26.55
CA TRP A 118 4.94 -1.15 -25.32
C TRP A 118 4.70 0.28 -24.83
N ALA A 119 3.50 0.52 -24.31
CA ALA A 119 3.13 1.74 -23.64
C ALA A 119 2.74 1.46 -22.19
N ARG A 120 3.23 2.28 -21.26
CA ARG A 120 2.70 2.31 -19.91
C ARG A 120 1.45 3.18 -19.89
N VAL A 121 0.37 2.61 -19.39
CA VAL A 121 -0.92 3.29 -19.37
C VAL A 121 -1.56 3.23 -17.99
N MET A 122 -2.44 4.19 -17.74
CA MET A 122 -3.37 4.23 -16.62
C MET A 122 -4.78 4.42 -17.18
N VAL A 123 -5.75 3.65 -16.70
CA VAL A 123 -7.15 3.82 -17.12
C VAL A 123 -7.67 5.16 -16.61
N ASP A 124 -8.19 5.99 -17.52
CA ASP A 124 -8.89 7.23 -17.20
C ASP A 124 -10.41 6.99 -17.14
N ARG A 125 -10.93 6.18 -18.05
CA ARG A 125 -12.36 5.83 -18.09
C ARG A 125 -12.56 4.36 -18.43
N PRO A 126 -13.45 3.67 -17.72
CA PRO A 126 -14.29 4.17 -16.61
C PRO A 126 -13.49 4.39 -15.32
N ALA A 127 -13.86 5.44 -14.57
CA ALA A 127 -13.11 5.93 -13.39
C ALA A 127 -12.90 4.86 -12.30
N ARG A 128 -13.79 3.88 -12.19
CA ARG A 128 -13.66 2.78 -11.21
C ARG A 128 -12.40 1.93 -11.36
N TYR A 129 -11.74 1.99 -12.50
CA TYR A 129 -10.51 1.22 -12.78
C TYR A 129 -9.24 2.06 -12.67
N LYS A 130 -9.34 3.36 -12.39
CA LYS A 130 -8.21 4.27 -12.40
C LYS A 130 -7.06 3.84 -11.49
N ASP A 131 -7.39 3.36 -10.30
CA ASP A 131 -6.38 3.01 -9.28
C ASP A 131 -5.87 1.57 -9.44
N SER A 132 -6.66 0.69 -10.06
CA SER A 132 -6.37 -0.75 -10.17
C SER A 132 -5.80 -1.16 -11.53
N HIS A 133 -6.05 -0.37 -12.58
CA HIS A 133 -5.66 -0.74 -13.95
C HIS A 133 -4.57 0.21 -14.46
N GLN A 134 -3.34 -0.01 -13.96
CA GLN A 134 -2.13 0.65 -14.40
C GLN A 134 -1.09 -0.39 -14.79
N GLY A 135 -0.41 -0.21 -15.90
CA GLY A 135 0.61 -1.16 -16.34
C GLY A 135 1.02 -0.97 -17.79
N TRP A 136 1.74 -1.95 -18.31
CA TRP A 136 2.22 -1.96 -19.68
C TRP A 136 1.28 -2.74 -20.58
N VAL A 137 1.03 -2.19 -21.78
CA VAL A 137 0.22 -2.79 -22.84
C VAL A 137 0.92 -2.64 -24.16
N ALA A 138 0.75 -3.58 -25.09
CA ALA A 138 1.27 -3.44 -26.45
C ALA A 138 0.55 -2.30 -27.18
N ARG A 139 1.31 -1.44 -27.86
CA ARG A 139 0.80 -0.23 -28.52
C ARG A 139 -0.18 -0.52 -29.65
N GLU A 140 -0.11 -1.71 -30.24
CA GLU A 140 -1.08 -2.16 -31.26
C GLU A 140 -2.53 -2.15 -30.78
N TYR A 141 -2.76 -2.23 -29.45
CA TYR A 141 -4.09 -2.16 -28.85
C TYR A 141 -4.53 -0.73 -28.49
N LEU A 142 -3.75 0.31 -28.87
CA LEU A 142 -4.03 1.69 -28.56
C LEU A 142 -4.20 2.54 -29.84
N ARG A 143 -5.25 3.36 -29.84
CA ARG A 143 -5.56 4.27 -30.95
C ARG A 143 -5.56 5.73 -30.49
#